data_b7ec203d9e48aec423892957d81f724f
#
_entry.id   b7ec203d9e48aec423892957d81f724f
#
_cell.length_a   1.000
_cell.length_b   1.000
_cell.length_c   1.000
_cell.angle_alpha   90.00
_cell.angle_beta   90.00
_cell.angle_gamma   90.00
#
_symmetry.space_group_name_H-M   'P 1'
#
loop_
_entity.id
_entity.type
_entity.pdbx_description
1 polymer ?
#
loop_
_entity_poly.entity_id
_entity_poly.type
_entity_poly.pdbx_seq_one_letter_code
_entity_poly.pdbx_strand_id
1 'polypeptide(L)'
;MKKTIAMLLAVLLLAMTLTACGSTKGAPLAKIQKAGKLTIATSPDFPPFESLNGDGKVEGIEIELLEKICQELGVKLDIQQMDFDSVLPGVQAGKFDMGVSGISVTEKRQKNVLFTDPYCLAAQAIVVVEGSPITCKADLEGKSVSVQTGTTAESFCNENGYKVSSFQANNDAQSAVVQGKVDAWVIDDLTAADMVKAYNAENDVKLVVLDEPMTTEPYALAMAFGSEDTVKKINEILNQLLSDGTVAAIFEKYEAPFTSPKN
;
A
#
# COMPACT_ATOMS: atom_id res chain seq x y z
N MET A 1 -18.28 62.09 -10.34
CA MET A 1 -18.92 61.06 -9.51
C MET A 1 -19.11 59.71 -10.19
N LYS A 2 -19.70 59.57 -11.38
CA LYS A 2 -19.92 58.27 -12.06
C LYS A 2 -18.60 57.55 -12.47
N LYS A 3 -17.53 58.27 -12.86
CA LYS A 3 -16.24 57.71 -13.26
C LYS A 3 -15.40 57.24 -12.07
N THR A 4 -15.52 57.90 -10.91
CA THR A 4 -14.83 57.49 -9.66
C THR A 4 -15.46 56.26 -9.02
N ILE A 5 -16.77 56.09 -9.11
CA ILE A 5 -17.50 54.93 -8.65
C ILE A 5 -17.17 53.68 -9.51
N ALA A 6 -17.03 53.84 -10.84
CA ALA A 6 -16.66 52.77 -11.75
C ALA A 6 -15.22 52.29 -11.51
N MET A 7 -14.31 53.18 -11.15
CA MET A 7 -12.90 52.84 -10.86
C MET A 7 -12.75 52.11 -9.51
N LEU A 8 -13.55 52.48 -8.50
CA LEU A 8 -13.60 51.79 -7.20
C LEU A 8 -14.21 50.37 -7.32
N LEU A 9 -15.26 50.20 -8.15
CA LEU A 9 -15.82 48.87 -8.42
C LEU A 9 -14.87 47.94 -9.19
N ALA A 10 -14.07 48.49 -10.13
CA ALA A 10 -13.06 47.71 -10.86
C ALA A 10 -11.92 47.26 -9.96
N VAL A 11 -11.48 48.08 -8.98
CA VAL A 11 -10.45 47.71 -7.99
C VAL A 11 -10.98 46.68 -7.01
N LEU A 12 -12.26 46.72 -6.61
CA LEU A 12 -12.87 45.72 -5.74
C LEU A 12 -13.04 44.37 -6.46
N LEU A 13 -13.34 44.36 -7.75
CA LEU A 13 -13.43 43.13 -8.56
C LEU A 13 -12.04 42.52 -8.81
N LEU A 14 -10.99 43.30 -8.93
CA LEU A 14 -9.60 42.81 -9.09
C LEU A 14 -9.02 42.23 -7.78
N ALA A 15 -9.49 42.69 -6.61
CA ALA A 15 -9.10 42.18 -5.31
C ALA A 15 -9.75 40.80 -4.97
N MET A 16 -10.85 40.43 -5.64
CA MET A 16 -11.51 39.12 -5.45
C MET A 16 -10.93 37.99 -6.29
N THR A 17 -10.02 38.27 -7.23
CA THR A 17 -9.40 37.22 -8.09
C THR A 17 -8.09 36.67 -7.56
N LEU A 18 -7.60 37.10 -6.41
CA LEU A 18 -6.32 36.66 -5.83
C LEU A 18 -6.46 35.55 -4.77
N THR A 19 -7.69 35.05 -4.53
CA THR A 19 -7.88 33.82 -3.75
C THR A 19 -8.21 32.62 -4.65
N ALA A 20 -7.47 32.48 -5.74
CA ALA A 20 -7.25 31.14 -6.28
C ALA A 20 -6.25 30.43 -5.33
N CYS A 21 -6.73 30.06 -4.14
CA CYS A 21 -6.13 28.98 -3.39
C CYS A 21 -6.18 27.78 -4.32
N GLY A 22 -5.08 27.49 -5.02
CA GLY A 22 -4.85 26.17 -5.55
C GLY A 22 -5.06 25.24 -4.37
N SER A 23 -6.16 24.46 -4.38
CA SER A 23 -6.36 23.44 -3.37
C SER A 23 -5.16 22.50 -3.49
N THR A 24 -4.21 22.63 -2.58
CA THR A 24 -3.15 21.65 -2.45
C THR A 24 -3.85 20.31 -2.25
N LYS A 25 -3.62 19.37 -3.14
CA LYS A 25 -4.20 18.00 -3.04
C LYS A 25 -3.70 17.28 -1.80
N GLY A 26 -2.67 17.82 -1.13
CA GLY A 26 -2.07 17.27 0.06
C GLY A 26 -2.95 17.32 1.31
N ALA A 27 -2.55 16.56 2.30
CA ALA A 27 -3.13 16.50 3.63
C ALA A 27 -2.15 17.09 4.67
N PRO A 28 -2.04 18.44 4.78
CA PRO A 28 -1.22 19.08 5.80
C PRO A 28 -1.65 18.65 7.20
N LEU A 29 -0.69 18.52 8.12
CA LEU A 29 -0.92 18.04 9.48
C LEU A 29 -2.03 18.83 10.21
N ALA A 30 -2.03 20.15 10.06
CA ALA A 30 -3.07 21.01 10.63
C ALA A 30 -4.49 20.69 10.10
N LYS A 31 -4.62 20.26 8.83
CA LYS A 31 -5.91 19.82 8.26
C LYS A 31 -6.38 18.53 8.92
N ILE A 32 -5.50 17.54 9.07
CA ILE A 32 -5.77 16.25 9.70
C ILE A 32 -6.17 16.47 11.18
N GLN A 33 -5.38 17.25 11.92
CA GLN A 33 -5.66 17.56 13.32
C GLN A 33 -6.98 18.31 13.50
N LYS A 34 -7.29 19.29 12.64
CA LYS A 34 -8.56 20.01 12.66
C LYS A 34 -9.75 19.10 12.33
N ALA A 35 -9.57 18.13 11.43
CA ALA A 35 -10.60 17.14 11.11
C ALA A 35 -10.80 16.10 12.23
N GLY A 36 -9.80 15.94 13.11
CA GLY A 36 -9.78 14.94 14.18
C GLY A 36 -9.69 13.51 13.69
N LYS A 37 -9.31 13.31 12.42
CA LYS A 37 -9.14 11.99 11.81
C LYS A 37 -8.12 12.00 10.69
N LEU A 38 -7.47 10.84 10.50
CA LEU A 38 -6.63 10.48 9.35
C LEU A 38 -7.44 9.49 8.49
N THR A 39 -7.78 9.88 7.26
CA THR A 39 -8.53 9.01 6.33
C THR A 39 -7.55 8.29 5.42
N ILE A 40 -7.54 6.97 5.50
CA ILE A 40 -6.65 6.12 4.69
C ILE A 40 -7.43 5.35 3.61
N ALA A 41 -6.73 5.01 2.53
CA ALA A 41 -7.17 4.08 1.49
C ALA A 41 -6.37 2.79 1.57
N THR A 42 -7.03 1.62 1.53
CA THR A 42 -6.41 0.30 1.61
C THR A 42 -7.17 -0.75 0.81
N SER A 43 -6.48 -1.81 0.38
CA SER A 43 -7.05 -3.02 -0.25
C SER A 43 -6.93 -4.19 0.73
N PRO A 44 -7.98 -4.54 1.49
CA PRO A 44 -7.89 -5.47 2.62
C PRO A 44 -7.95 -6.93 2.18
N ASP A 45 -7.09 -7.33 1.25
CA ASP A 45 -6.88 -8.68 0.72
C ASP A 45 -5.40 -9.07 0.74
N PHE A 46 -4.62 -8.48 1.67
CA PHE A 46 -3.18 -8.59 1.74
C PHE A 46 -2.68 -8.93 3.17
N PRO A 47 -3.11 -10.08 3.74
CA PRO A 47 -2.64 -10.51 5.06
C PRO A 47 -1.12 -10.80 5.04
N PRO A 48 -0.41 -10.60 6.15
CA PRO A 48 -0.85 -10.15 7.46
C PRO A 48 -0.92 -8.62 7.61
N PHE A 49 -0.72 -7.84 6.53
CA PHE A 49 -0.67 -6.38 6.57
C PHE A 49 -2.05 -5.75 6.74
N GLU A 50 -3.02 -6.13 5.89
CA GLU A 50 -4.43 -5.76 5.99
C GLU A 50 -5.33 -6.85 5.42
N SER A 51 -6.33 -7.22 6.18
CA SER A 51 -7.37 -8.18 5.78
C SER A 51 -8.69 -7.91 6.49
N LEU A 52 -9.76 -8.50 5.99
CA LEU A 52 -11.06 -8.46 6.67
C LEU A 52 -11.14 -9.59 7.68
N ASN A 53 -11.43 -9.26 8.94
CA ASN A 53 -11.75 -10.26 9.94
C ASN A 53 -13.20 -10.81 9.80
N GLY A 54 -13.56 -11.76 10.66
CA GLY A 54 -14.88 -12.39 10.64
C GLY A 54 -16.07 -11.44 10.81
N ASP A 55 -15.85 -10.24 11.37
CA ASP A 55 -16.84 -9.19 11.54
C ASP A 55 -16.85 -8.18 10.37
N GLY A 56 -16.03 -8.38 9.34
CA GLY A 56 -15.88 -7.49 8.20
C GLY A 56 -15.10 -6.20 8.49
N LYS A 57 -14.35 -6.15 9.60
CA LYS A 57 -13.46 -5.04 9.92
C LYS A 57 -12.08 -5.30 9.35
N VAL A 58 -11.42 -4.23 8.91
CA VAL A 58 -10.02 -4.29 8.47
C VAL A 58 -9.12 -4.39 9.69
N GLU A 59 -8.22 -5.37 9.69
CA GLU A 59 -7.19 -5.59 10.70
C GLU A 59 -5.87 -5.99 10.03
N GLY A 60 -4.77 -5.96 10.77
CA GLY A 60 -3.45 -6.37 10.29
C GLY A 60 -2.33 -5.48 10.82
N ILE A 61 -1.11 -5.80 10.40
CA ILE A 61 0.12 -5.12 10.83
C ILE A 61 0.05 -3.61 10.57
N GLU A 62 -0.33 -3.20 9.34
CA GLU A 62 -0.41 -1.79 8.97
C GLU A 62 -1.52 -1.07 9.73
N ILE A 63 -2.63 -1.74 9.99
CA ILE A 63 -3.73 -1.13 10.75
C ILE A 63 -3.31 -0.83 12.18
N GLU A 64 -2.65 -1.78 12.87
CA GLU A 64 -2.14 -1.55 14.23
C GLU A 64 -1.04 -0.48 14.26
N LEU A 65 -0.13 -0.48 13.28
CA LEU A 65 0.88 0.57 13.13
C LEU A 65 0.22 1.95 13.01
N LEU A 66 -0.82 2.07 12.18
CA LEU A 66 -1.57 3.31 12.00
C LEU A 66 -2.37 3.72 13.23
N GLU A 67 -2.91 2.78 13.99
CA GLU A 67 -3.57 3.08 15.26
C GLU A 67 -2.59 3.73 16.25
N LYS A 68 -1.32 3.23 16.32
CA LYS A 68 -0.26 3.85 17.13
C LYS A 68 0.08 5.26 16.63
N ILE A 69 0.25 5.43 15.30
CA ILE A 69 0.53 6.73 14.69
C ILE A 69 -0.62 7.71 14.97
N CYS A 70 -1.87 7.29 14.79
CA CYS A 70 -3.06 8.12 15.06
C CYS A 70 -3.17 8.51 16.54
N GLN A 71 -2.82 7.60 17.46
CA GLN A 71 -2.76 7.89 18.89
C GLN A 71 -1.77 9.01 19.22
N GLU A 72 -0.56 8.96 18.64
CA GLU A 72 0.47 9.99 18.81
C GLU A 72 0.10 11.33 18.15
N LEU A 73 -0.66 11.28 17.05
CA LEU A 73 -1.19 12.47 16.37
C LEU A 73 -2.42 13.07 17.07
N GLY A 74 -3.04 12.37 18.00
CA GLY A 74 -4.28 12.76 18.67
C GLY A 74 -5.51 12.78 17.76
N VAL A 75 -5.58 11.86 16.77
CA VAL A 75 -6.67 11.76 15.78
C VAL A 75 -7.23 10.33 15.71
N LYS A 76 -8.38 10.16 15.08
CA LYS A 76 -8.96 8.84 14.80
C LYS A 76 -8.52 8.30 13.46
N LEU A 77 -8.37 6.99 13.34
CA LEU A 77 -8.19 6.31 12.07
C LEU A 77 -9.55 6.14 11.37
N ASP A 78 -9.63 6.52 10.09
CA ASP A 78 -10.81 6.38 9.22
C ASP A 78 -10.40 5.59 7.97
N ILE A 79 -10.86 4.33 7.85
CA ILE A 79 -10.40 3.38 6.85
C ILE A 79 -11.39 3.32 5.68
N GLN A 80 -10.88 3.51 4.46
CA GLN A 80 -11.64 3.41 3.22
C GLN A 80 -11.09 2.25 2.38
N GLN A 81 -11.95 1.25 2.12
CA GLN A 81 -11.59 0.04 1.38
C GLN A 81 -11.78 0.27 -0.13
N MET A 82 -10.86 -0.26 -0.93
CA MET A 82 -10.92 -0.22 -2.40
C MET A 82 -9.96 -1.24 -3.03
N ASP A 83 -10.02 -1.39 -4.35
CA ASP A 83 -9.04 -2.18 -5.08
C ASP A 83 -7.65 -1.52 -5.04
N PHE A 84 -6.59 -2.32 -4.99
CA PHE A 84 -5.21 -1.86 -4.82
C PHE A 84 -4.79 -0.80 -5.86
N ASP A 85 -5.12 -1.02 -7.13
CA ASP A 85 -4.80 -0.12 -8.24
C ASP A 85 -5.46 1.27 -8.12
N SER A 86 -6.48 1.40 -7.28
CA SER A 86 -7.20 2.63 -6.99
C SER A 86 -6.64 3.42 -5.79
N VAL A 87 -5.81 2.79 -4.93
CA VAL A 87 -5.28 3.41 -3.70
C VAL A 87 -4.42 4.63 -4.02
N LEU A 88 -3.32 4.46 -4.76
CA LEU A 88 -2.42 5.58 -5.08
C LEU A 88 -3.07 6.67 -5.94
N PRO A 89 -3.87 6.36 -6.99
CA PRO A 89 -4.64 7.38 -7.70
C PRO A 89 -5.59 8.17 -6.80
N GLY A 90 -6.24 7.51 -5.84
CA GLY A 90 -7.11 8.17 -4.86
C GLY A 90 -6.37 9.14 -3.95
N VAL A 91 -5.20 8.74 -3.45
CA VAL A 91 -4.29 9.59 -2.67
C VAL A 91 -3.80 10.77 -3.50
N GLN A 92 -3.28 10.51 -4.70
CA GLN A 92 -2.80 11.55 -5.62
C GLN A 92 -3.86 12.59 -5.96
N ALA A 93 -5.13 12.16 -6.03
CA ALA A 93 -6.27 13.05 -6.26
C ALA A 93 -6.68 13.84 -5.01
N GLY A 94 -6.11 13.53 -3.82
CA GLY A 94 -6.47 14.16 -2.54
C GLY A 94 -7.82 13.71 -1.99
N LYS A 95 -8.32 12.55 -2.41
CA LYS A 95 -9.55 11.93 -1.89
C LYS A 95 -9.34 11.34 -0.50
N PHE A 96 -8.13 10.84 -0.25
CA PHE A 96 -7.68 10.24 1.00
C PHE A 96 -6.42 10.96 1.46
N ASP A 97 -6.20 11.00 2.77
CA ASP A 97 -5.02 11.62 3.33
C ASP A 97 -3.77 10.75 3.13
N MET A 98 -3.95 9.40 3.13
CA MET A 98 -2.86 8.43 3.03
C MET A 98 -3.30 7.16 2.31
N GLY A 99 -2.36 6.52 1.61
CA GLY A 99 -2.47 5.16 1.05
C GLY A 99 -1.64 4.20 1.88
N VAL A 100 -2.25 3.06 2.21
CA VAL A 100 -1.70 2.03 3.09
C VAL A 100 -2.15 0.68 2.56
N SER A 101 -1.27 -0.11 2.00
CA SER A 101 -1.59 -1.42 1.43
C SER A 101 -0.34 -2.17 0.98
N GLY A 102 0.60 -2.40 1.90
CA GLY A 102 1.89 -3.03 1.56
C GLY A 102 2.58 -2.30 0.39
N ILE A 103 2.60 -0.97 0.41
CA ILE A 103 3.00 -0.20 -0.78
C ILE A 103 4.52 -0.11 -0.89
N SER A 104 5.10 -0.82 -1.85
CA SER A 104 6.54 -0.74 -2.17
C SER A 104 6.90 0.65 -2.68
N VAL A 105 8.00 1.21 -2.17
CA VAL A 105 8.60 2.45 -2.66
C VAL A 105 9.30 2.17 -3.98
N THR A 106 8.85 2.82 -5.05
CA THR A 106 9.49 2.75 -6.38
C THR A 106 9.69 4.13 -6.96
N GLU A 107 10.70 4.30 -7.84
CA GLU A 107 10.92 5.57 -8.53
C GLU A 107 9.69 6.05 -9.32
N LYS A 108 8.93 5.12 -9.90
CA LYS A 108 7.69 5.41 -10.63
C LYS A 108 6.63 5.99 -9.70
N ARG A 109 6.44 5.41 -8.51
CA ARG A 109 5.47 5.86 -7.51
C ARG A 109 5.91 7.19 -6.86
N GLN A 110 7.20 7.36 -6.56
CA GLN A 110 7.76 8.60 -5.98
C GLN A 110 7.59 9.83 -6.88
N LYS A 111 7.42 9.66 -8.20
CA LYS A 111 7.10 10.76 -9.12
C LYS A 111 5.68 11.31 -8.94
N ASN A 112 4.80 10.58 -8.24
CA ASN A 112 3.37 10.88 -8.14
C ASN A 112 2.89 11.10 -6.71
N VAL A 113 3.59 10.56 -5.71
CA VAL A 113 3.25 10.66 -4.29
C VAL A 113 4.52 10.81 -3.44
N LEU A 114 4.34 11.31 -2.21
CA LEU A 114 5.34 11.26 -1.15
C LEU A 114 5.26 9.91 -0.44
N PHE A 115 6.38 9.47 0.11
CA PHE A 115 6.44 8.32 1.00
C PHE A 115 7.00 8.71 2.35
N THR A 116 6.57 8.04 3.40
CA THR A 116 7.27 8.04 4.69
C THR A 116 8.60 7.32 4.57
N ASP A 117 9.41 7.33 5.63
CA ASP A 117 10.48 6.35 5.79
C ASP A 117 9.87 4.94 5.74
N PRO A 118 10.59 3.94 5.20
CA PRO A 118 10.11 2.57 5.20
C PRO A 118 9.93 2.03 6.61
N TYR A 119 8.92 1.16 6.81
CA TYR A 119 8.70 0.49 8.10
C TYR A 119 9.12 -0.98 8.10
N CYS A 120 9.23 -1.63 6.91
CA CYS A 120 9.80 -2.98 6.77
C CYS A 120 10.36 -3.20 5.36
N LEU A 121 11.04 -4.33 5.16
CA LEU A 121 11.42 -4.86 3.85
C LEU A 121 10.62 -6.11 3.56
N ALA A 122 10.14 -6.25 2.33
CA ALA A 122 9.50 -7.42 1.75
C ALA A 122 10.21 -7.81 0.45
N ALA A 123 9.79 -8.91 -0.17
CA ALA A 123 10.31 -9.39 -1.44
C ALA A 123 9.21 -10.02 -2.29
N GLN A 124 9.35 -10.05 -3.61
CA GLN A 124 8.48 -10.84 -4.46
C GLN A 124 8.83 -12.32 -4.34
N ALA A 125 7.81 -13.16 -4.23
CA ALA A 125 7.90 -14.62 -4.16
C ALA A 125 7.09 -15.28 -5.29
N ILE A 126 7.41 -16.54 -5.55
CA ILE A 126 6.71 -17.39 -6.52
C ILE A 126 5.92 -18.42 -5.73
N VAL A 127 4.63 -18.52 -6.02
CA VAL A 127 3.73 -19.55 -5.47
C VAL A 127 3.32 -20.50 -6.60
N VAL A 128 3.43 -21.79 -6.35
CA VAL A 128 3.07 -22.86 -7.29
C VAL A 128 2.24 -23.94 -6.61
N VAL A 129 1.54 -24.77 -7.38
CA VAL A 129 0.94 -25.99 -6.87
C VAL A 129 2.04 -26.99 -6.54
N GLU A 130 1.92 -27.74 -5.44
CA GLU A 130 2.85 -28.78 -5.04
C GLU A 130 3.08 -29.78 -6.20
N GLY A 131 4.37 -30.14 -6.44
CA GLY A 131 4.76 -30.97 -7.56
C GLY A 131 4.90 -30.23 -8.91
N SER A 132 4.74 -28.91 -8.94
CA SER A 132 5.05 -28.09 -10.12
C SER A 132 6.52 -28.29 -10.57
N PRO A 133 6.78 -28.26 -11.89
CA PRO A 133 8.16 -28.29 -12.39
C PRO A 133 8.89 -26.95 -12.22
N ILE A 134 8.21 -25.89 -11.79
CA ILE A 134 8.79 -24.59 -11.49
C ILE A 134 9.37 -24.66 -10.09
N THR A 135 10.68 -24.47 -9.96
CA THR A 135 11.44 -24.56 -8.71
C THR A 135 12.23 -23.29 -8.38
N CYS A 136 12.41 -22.39 -9.35
CA CYS A 136 13.11 -21.14 -9.19
C CYS A 136 12.62 -20.10 -10.21
N LYS A 137 13.08 -18.85 -10.09
CA LYS A 137 12.75 -17.75 -11.00
C LYS A 137 13.07 -18.07 -12.47
N ALA A 138 14.17 -18.77 -12.75
CA ALA A 138 14.56 -19.08 -14.13
C ALA A 138 13.54 -19.97 -14.86
N ASP A 139 12.80 -20.80 -14.11
CA ASP A 139 11.79 -21.69 -14.68
C ASP A 139 10.52 -20.94 -15.15
N LEU A 140 10.38 -19.65 -14.81
CA LEU A 140 9.25 -18.81 -15.25
C LEU A 140 9.36 -18.37 -16.72
N GLU A 141 10.49 -18.58 -17.40
CA GLU A 141 10.63 -18.24 -18.82
C GLU A 141 9.56 -18.95 -19.66
N GLY A 142 8.78 -18.15 -20.40
CA GLY A 142 7.68 -18.65 -21.26
C GLY A 142 6.44 -19.13 -20.52
N LYS A 143 6.42 -19.08 -19.18
CA LYS A 143 5.31 -19.47 -18.33
C LYS A 143 4.25 -18.38 -18.20
N SER A 144 3.06 -18.81 -17.79
CA SER A 144 1.97 -17.92 -17.41
C SER A 144 1.93 -17.70 -15.90
N VAL A 145 1.73 -16.45 -15.50
CA VAL A 145 1.70 -16.06 -14.09
C VAL A 145 0.45 -15.24 -13.78
N SER A 146 -0.11 -15.43 -12.58
CA SER A 146 -1.11 -14.53 -12.02
C SER A 146 -0.47 -13.51 -11.09
N VAL A 147 -1.03 -12.30 -11.05
CA VAL A 147 -0.60 -11.19 -10.20
C VAL A 147 -1.82 -10.34 -9.83
N GLN A 148 -1.70 -9.50 -8.78
CA GLN A 148 -2.69 -8.44 -8.56
C GLN A 148 -2.38 -7.23 -9.44
N THR A 149 -3.43 -6.60 -9.97
CA THR A 149 -3.35 -5.41 -10.84
C THR A 149 -2.72 -4.21 -10.12
N GLY A 150 -1.80 -3.50 -10.77
CA GLY A 150 -1.18 -2.29 -10.26
C GLY A 150 0.00 -2.51 -9.30
N THR A 151 0.38 -3.77 -9.06
CA THR A 151 1.47 -4.14 -8.13
C THR A 151 2.86 -4.05 -8.76
N THR A 152 3.88 -4.12 -7.93
CA THR A 152 5.27 -4.33 -8.35
C THR A 152 5.46 -5.71 -8.96
N ALA A 153 4.73 -6.72 -8.49
CA ALA A 153 4.69 -8.06 -9.08
C ALA A 153 4.25 -8.02 -10.55
N GLU A 154 3.15 -7.30 -10.86
CA GLU A 154 2.68 -7.13 -12.23
C GLU A 154 3.75 -6.44 -13.12
N SER A 155 4.33 -5.35 -12.62
CA SER A 155 5.38 -4.62 -13.34
C SER A 155 6.59 -5.51 -13.60
N PHE A 156 7.08 -6.20 -12.56
CA PHE A 156 8.20 -7.13 -12.64
C PHE A 156 7.97 -8.26 -13.66
N CYS A 157 6.81 -8.90 -13.60
CA CYS A 157 6.47 -10.00 -14.51
C CYS A 157 6.36 -9.54 -15.97
N ASN A 158 5.77 -8.36 -16.22
CA ASN A 158 5.71 -7.77 -17.56
C ASN A 158 7.10 -7.40 -18.10
N GLU A 159 7.96 -6.79 -17.26
CA GLU A 159 9.34 -6.41 -17.65
C GLU A 159 10.23 -7.62 -17.95
N ASN A 160 9.96 -8.77 -17.31
CA ASN A 160 10.66 -10.03 -17.59
C ASN A 160 10.02 -10.85 -18.74
N GLY A 161 8.95 -10.35 -19.37
CA GLY A 161 8.33 -10.98 -20.54
C GLY A 161 7.50 -12.23 -20.22
N TYR A 162 7.05 -12.42 -18.98
CA TYR A 162 6.16 -13.53 -18.62
C TYR A 162 4.75 -13.29 -19.18
N LYS A 163 3.96 -14.36 -19.30
CA LYS A 163 2.56 -14.28 -19.75
C LYS A 163 1.69 -13.90 -18.55
N VAL A 164 1.46 -12.61 -18.34
CA VAL A 164 0.78 -12.08 -17.15
C VAL A 164 -0.74 -12.15 -17.30
N SER A 165 -1.41 -12.66 -16.27
CA SER A 165 -2.84 -12.56 -16.02
C SER A 165 -3.07 -11.76 -14.75
N SER A 166 -3.58 -10.53 -14.88
CA SER A 166 -3.81 -9.62 -13.75
C SER A 166 -5.23 -9.74 -13.22
N PHE A 167 -5.36 -9.73 -11.89
CA PHE A 167 -6.61 -9.83 -11.15
C PHE A 167 -6.76 -8.65 -10.19
N GLN A 168 -7.99 -8.24 -9.89
CA GLN A 168 -8.22 -7.16 -8.92
C GLN A 168 -7.90 -7.63 -7.49
N ALA A 169 -8.30 -8.85 -7.14
CA ALA A 169 -8.07 -9.43 -5.82
C ALA A 169 -6.98 -10.52 -5.84
N ASN A 170 -6.18 -10.59 -4.76
CA ASN A 170 -5.17 -11.64 -4.57
C ASN A 170 -5.78 -13.04 -4.50
N ASN A 171 -6.98 -13.19 -3.91
CA ASN A 171 -7.69 -14.47 -3.87
C ASN A 171 -8.04 -15.02 -5.27
N ASP A 172 -8.35 -14.14 -6.23
CA ASP A 172 -8.60 -14.52 -7.61
C ASP A 172 -7.30 -14.94 -8.32
N ALA A 173 -6.19 -14.22 -8.06
CA ALA A 173 -4.87 -14.58 -8.57
C ALA A 173 -4.40 -15.94 -8.02
N GLN A 174 -4.59 -16.20 -6.71
CA GLN A 174 -4.36 -17.50 -6.07
C GLN A 174 -5.22 -18.60 -6.70
N SER A 175 -6.52 -18.33 -6.88
CA SER A 175 -7.45 -19.29 -7.47
C SER A 175 -7.07 -19.68 -8.90
N ALA A 176 -6.47 -18.78 -9.67
CA ALA A 176 -6.03 -19.05 -11.04
C ALA A 176 -4.90 -20.09 -11.08
N VAL A 177 -3.92 -20.04 -10.17
CA VAL A 177 -2.86 -21.06 -10.10
C VAL A 177 -3.39 -22.39 -9.59
N VAL A 178 -4.27 -22.39 -8.59
CA VAL A 178 -4.91 -23.61 -8.06
C VAL A 178 -5.68 -24.35 -9.13
N GLN A 179 -6.40 -23.60 -9.99
CA GLN A 179 -7.21 -24.18 -11.09
C GLN A 179 -6.39 -24.54 -12.34
N GLY A 180 -5.07 -24.36 -12.32
CA GLY A 180 -4.19 -24.62 -13.46
C GLY A 180 -4.43 -23.69 -14.66
N LYS A 181 -5.04 -22.53 -14.46
CA LYS A 181 -5.21 -21.50 -15.50
C LYS A 181 -3.92 -20.76 -15.81
N VAL A 182 -3.04 -20.69 -14.82
CA VAL A 182 -1.66 -20.17 -14.90
C VAL A 182 -0.70 -21.14 -14.23
N ASP A 183 0.58 -21.03 -14.57
CA ASP A 183 1.63 -21.93 -14.06
C ASP A 183 2.11 -21.55 -12.66
N ALA A 184 2.06 -20.25 -12.30
CA ALA A 184 2.48 -19.73 -11.00
C ALA A 184 1.71 -18.46 -10.62
N TRP A 185 1.77 -18.11 -9.33
CA TRP A 185 1.29 -16.84 -8.80
C TRP A 185 2.48 -16.06 -8.22
N VAL A 186 2.61 -14.79 -8.55
CA VAL A 186 3.67 -13.91 -8.04
C VAL A 186 3.05 -12.86 -7.13
N ILE A 187 3.53 -12.81 -5.90
CA ILE A 187 3.07 -11.94 -4.83
C ILE A 187 4.19 -11.76 -3.80
N ASP A 188 4.04 -10.79 -2.91
CA ASP A 188 5.01 -10.53 -1.84
C ASP A 188 5.08 -11.69 -0.83
N ASP A 189 6.29 -11.97 -0.35
CA ASP A 189 6.68 -13.17 0.39
C ASP A 189 5.89 -13.39 1.69
N LEU A 190 5.69 -12.34 2.50
CA LEU A 190 4.96 -12.45 3.76
C LEU A 190 3.48 -12.76 3.53
N THR A 191 2.88 -12.13 2.52
CA THR A 191 1.49 -12.38 2.15
C THR A 191 1.35 -13.75 1.48
N ALA A 192 2.31 -14.15 0.63
CA ALA A 192 2.35 -15.50 0.08
C ALA A 192 2.36 -16.55 1.18
N ALA A 193 3.21 -16.40 2.20
CA ALA A 193 3.33 -17.35 3.31
C ALA A 193 2.02 -17.46 4.10
N ASP A 194 1.38 -16.33 4.43
CA ASP A 194 0.11 -16.30 5.17
C ASP A 194 -1.04 -16.93 4.35
N MET A 195 -1.26 -16.47 3.13
CA MET A 195 -2.34 -16.96 2.27
C MET A 195 -2.16 -18.43 1.90
N VAL A 196 -0.94 -18.89 1.64
CA VAL A 196 -0.64 -20.31 1.38
C VAL A 196 -0.86 -21.16 2.63
N LYS A 197 -0.45 -20.71 3.81
CA LYS A 197 -0.71 -21.38 5.09
C LYS A 197 -2.22 -21.56 5.31
N ALA A 198 -3.00 -20.47 5.15
CA ALA A 198 -4.45 -20.50 5.30
C ALA A 198 -5.12 -21.43 4.27
N TYR A 199 -4.77 -21.29 3.00
CA TYR A 199 -5.29 -22.14 1.92
C TYR A 199 -5.00 -23.64 2.17
N ASN A 200 -3.77 -23.97 2.52
CA ASN A 200 -3.32 -25.35 2.75
C ASN A 200 -3.99 -26.02 3.95
N ALA A 201 -4.46 -25.25 4.93
CA ALA A 201 -5.17 -25.79 6.09
C ALA A 201 -6.52 -26.41 5.71
N GLU A 202 -7.17 -25.91 4.66
CA GLU A 202 -8.56 -26.25 4.31
C GLU A 202 -8.69 -27.06 3.00
N ASN A 203 -7.60 -27.22 2.21
CA ASN A 203 -7.68 -27.80 0.88
C ASN A 203 -6.71 -28.97 0.70
N ASP A 204 -7.08 -29.95 -0.14
CA ASP A 204 -6.26 -31.12 -0.47
C ASP A 204 -5.11 -30.77 -1.46
N VAL A 205 -5.42 -29.93 -2.47
CA VAL A 205 -4.40 -29.39 -3.38
C VAL A 205 -3.56 -28.40 -2.59
N LYS A 206 -2.25 -28.65 -2.51
CA LYS A 206 -1.34 -27.79 -1.72
C LYS A 206 -0.62 -26.78 -2.61
N LEU A 207 -0.41 -25.60 -2.07
CA LEU A 207 0.44 -24.56 -2.63
C LEU A 207 1.78 -24.55 -1.92
N VAL A 208 2.81 -24.14 -2.63
CA VAL A 208 4.19 -23.99 -2.14
C VAL A 208 4.69 -22.61 -2.51
N VAL A 209 5.23 -21.88 -1.53
CA VAL A 209 6.01 -20.67 -1.76
C VAL A 209 7.45 -21.11 -2.02
N LEU A 210 8.07 -20.69 -3.12
CA LEU A 210 9.47 -21.00 -3.41
C LEU A 210 10.41 -20.15 -2.54
N ASP A 211 11.51 -20.75 -2.08
CA ASP A 211 12.42 -20.14 -1.11
C ASP A 211 13.23 -18.95 -1.66
N GLU A 212 13.35 -18.80 -3.00
CA GLU A 212 14.17 -17.77 -3.64
C GLU A 212 13.40 -16.45 -3.75
N PRO A 213 13.75 -15.40 -2.98
CA PRO A 213 13.15 -14.08 -3.13
C PRO A 213 13.61 -13.45 -4.45
N MET A 214 12.69 -12.86 -5.21
CA MET A 214 12.99 -12.29 -6.52
C MET A 214 13.43 -10.83 -6.47
N THR A 215 13.08 -10.10 -5.41
CA THR A 215 13.32 -8.66 -5.24
C THR A 215 13.63 -8.33 -3.78
N THR A 216 13.89 -7.06 -3.51
CA THR A 216 13.86 -6.49 -2.15
C THR A 216 13.09 -5.19 -2.23
N GLU A 217 12.01 -5.07 -1.47
CA GLU A 217 11.05 -3.99 -1.59
C GLU A 217 10.82 -3.31 -0.24
N PRO A 218 11.20 -2.03 -0.07
CA PRO A 218 10.86 -1.28 1.12
C PRO A 218 9.38 -0.87 1.08
N TYR A 219 8.63 -1.17 2.14
CA TYR A 219 7.24 -0.73 2.31
C TYR A 219 7.16 0.57 3.08
N ALA A 220 6.35 1.51 2.59
CA ALA A 220 6.13 2.79 3.23
C ALA A 220 4.70 3.31 3.01
N LEU A 221 4.29 4.25 3.85
CA LEU A 221 2.98 4.90 3.77
C LEU A 221 3.04 6.02 2.71
N ALA A 222 2.03 6.10 1.84
CA ALA A 222 2.01 7.03 0.72
C ALA A 222 1.07 8.22 0.97
N MET A 223 1.52 9.44 0.64
CA MET A 223 0.73 10.67 0.77
C MET A 223 0.82 11.53 -0.50
N ALA A 224 -0.18 12.38 -0.75
CA ALA A 224 -0.12 13.33 -1.86
C ALA A 224 0.94 14.40 -1.65
N PHE A 225 1.51 14.96 -2.72
CA PHE A 225 2.34 16.17 -2.65
C PHE A 225 1.58 17.31 -1.95
N GLY A 226 2.28 18.07 -1.13
CA GLY A 226 1.70 19.08 -0.22
C GLY A 226 1.37 18.52 1.18
N SER A 227 1.85 17.30 1.51
CA SER A 227 1.74 16.65 2.83
C SER A 227 3.11 16.54 3.53
N GLU A 228 4.11 17.32 3.14
CA GLU A 228 5.50 17.19 3.58
C GLU A 228 5.65 17.34 5.10
N ASP A 229 4.88 18.22 5.73
CA ASP A 229 4.86 18.42 7.17
C ASP A 229 4.25 17.20 7.91
N THR A 230 3.22 16.59 7.32
CA THR A 230 2.61 15.37 7.84
C THR A 230 3.55 14.18 7.72
N VAL A 231 4.17 13.98 6.54
CA VAL A 231 5.18 12.92 6.32
C VAL A 231 6.33 13.08 7.33
N LYS A 232 6.84 14.29 7.54
CA LYS A 232 7.89 14.55 8.53
C LYS A 232 7.45 14.15 9.95
N LYS A 233 6.23 14.53 10.35
CA LYS A 233 5.71 14.19 11.69
C LYS A 233 5.50 12.68 11.84
N ILE A 234 4.99 12.02 10.82
CA ILE A 234 4.81 10.56 10.84
C ILE A 234 6.16 9.86 10.89
N ASN A 235 7.18 10.34 10.17
CA ASN A 235 8.53 9.77 10.23
C ASN A 235 9.14 9.88 11.64
N GLU A 236 8.92 11.00 12.36
CA GLU A 236 9.35 11.13 13.76
C GLU A 236 8.72 10.02 14.63
N ILE A 237 7.41 9.80 14.50
CA ILE A 237 6.67 8.77 15.24
C ILE A 237 7.13 7.37 14.82
N LEU A 238 7.18 7.09 13.51
CA LEU A 238 7.56 5.80 12.96
C LEU A 238 8.99 5.40 13.39
N ASN A 239 9.93 6.35 13.36
CA ASN A 239 11.29 6.13 13.80
C ASN A 239 11.37 5.80 15.30
N GLN A 240 10.51 6.38 16.14
CA GLN A 240 10.40 6.01 17.54
C GLN A 240 9.86 4.59 17.69
N LEU A 241 8.74 4.24 17.02
CA LEU A 241 8.12 2.92 17.06
C LEU A 241 9.05 1.81 16.53
N LEU A 242 9.90 2.13 15.55
CA LEU A 242 10.94 1.22 15.07
C LEU A 242 12.05 1.02 16.10
N SER A 243 12.50 2.12 16.76
CA SER A 243 13.63 2.08 17.69
C SER A 243 13.29 1.46 19.04
N ASP A 244 12.04 1.57 19.50
CA ASP A 244 11.58 1.02 20.78
C ASP A 244 11.06 -0.43 20.66
N GLY A 245 11.07 -0.99 19.44
CA GLY A 245 10.67 -2.37 19.17
C GLY A 245 9.16 -2.56 18.97
N THR A 246 8.36 -1.50 19.01
CA THR A 246 6.89 -1.60 18.83
C THR A 246 6.54 -2.21 17.47
N VAL A 247 7.21 -1.80 16.38
CA VAL A 247 6.95 -2.37 15.04
C VAL A 247 7.27 -3.86 15.02
N ALA A 248 8.41 -4.27 15.57
CA ALA A 248 8.79 -5.70 15.64
C ALA A 248 7.76 -6.52 16.45
N ALA A 249 7.26 -5.98 17.57
CA ALA A 249 6.25 -6.64 18.38
C ALA A 249 4.88 -6.76 17.66
N ILE A 250 4.52 -5.79 16.80
CA ILE A 250 3.33 -5.91 15.94
C ILE A 250 3.53 -7.08 14.96
N PHE A 251 4.66 -7.17 14.27
CA PHE A 251 4.94 -8.28 13.35
C PHE A 251 4.88 -9.65 14.08
N GLU A 252 5.51 -9.76 15.25
CA GLU A 252 5.49 -10.98 16.08
C GLU A 252 4.05 -11.40 16.42
N LYS A 253 3.18 -10.48 16.78
CA LYS A 253 1.76 -10.74 17.06
C LYS A 253 1.03 -11.41 15.88
N TYR A 254 1.40 -11.07 14.65
CA TYR A 254 0.86 -11.64 13.41
C TYR A 254 1.68 -12.83 12.90
N GLU A 255 2.58 -13.39 13.72
CA GLU A 255 3.46 -14.51 13.34
C GLU A 255 4.28 -14.22 12.06
N ALA A 256 4.51 -12.96 11.74
CA ALA A 256 5.22 -12.52 10.53
C ALA A 256 6.70 -12.18 10.87
N PRO A 257 7.68 -12.66 10.07
CA PRO A 257 9.06 -12.25 10.25
C PRO A 257 9.25 -10.76 9.95
N PHE A 258 9.94 -10.07 10.85
CA PHE A 258 10.24 -8.65 10.69
C PHE A 258 11.64 -8.43 10.14
N THR A 259 11.74 -7.81 8.97
CA THR A 259 12.99 -7.32 8.41
C THR A 259 13.06 -5.81 8.51
N SER A 260 13.96 -5.32 9.38
CA SER A 260 14.13 -3.88 9.58
C SER A 260 14.64 -3.19 8.31
N PRO A 261 14.09 -2.04 7.93
CA PRO A 261 14.62 -1.25 6.81
C PRO A 261 15.90 -0.49 7.19
N LYS A 262 16.26 -0.51 8.47
CA LYS A 262 17.50 0.09 9.00
C LYS A 262 18.45 -1.02 9.41
N ASN A 263 19.52 -1.18 8.65
CA ASN A 263 20.71 -1.94 9.04
C ASN A 263 21.72 -1.04 9.74
#